data_f6e246e70c5f3da1bdd21244eb09d043
#
_entry.id   f6e246e70c5f3da1bdd21244eb09d043
#
_cell.length_a   1.000
_cell.length_b   1.000
_cell.length_c   1.000
_cell.angle_alpha   90.00
_cell.angle_beta   90.00
_cell.angle_gamma   90.00
#
_symmetry.space_group_name_H-M   'P 1'
#
loop_
_entity.id
_entity.type
_entity.pdbx_description
1 polymer ?
#
loop_
_entity_poly.entity_id
_entity_poly.type
_entity_poly.pdbx_seq_one_letter_code
_entity_poly.pdbx_strand_id
1 'polypeptide(L)'
;GDYYVAFDKHYREEIKELVAQGMDEEKAKQEAPLIKEAHEMLVRWEQNDPEVRALWKKMNDWVYAGFDETYKMMGVSFDKIYYESDTYLEGKEKVMEGLEKGFFYRREDGSVWANLNAEGLDEKLLLRSDGTSVYMTQDIGTAKLRFQDYPIDKMIYVVGNEQNYHFQVLSILLDKLGFSWGKDLVHFSYGMVELPNGKMKSREGTVVDADDLMDAMIADAYEASKER
;
A
#
# COMPACT_ATOMS: atom_id res chain seq x y z
N GLY A 1 -6.27 -11.87 -6.53
CA GLY A 1 -6.04 -11.54 -7.95
C GLY A 1 -7.33 -11.36 -8.73
N ASP A 2 -8.10 -12.41 -8.92
CA ASP A 2 -9.22 -12.46 -9.90
C ASP A 2 -10.30 -11.41 -9.67
N TYR A 3 -10.73 -11.22 -8.44
CA TYR A 3 -11.72 -10.17 -8.10
C TYR A 3 -11.21 -8.76 -8.36
N TYR A 4 -9.92 -8.51 -8.14
CA TYR A 4 -9.32 -7.23 -8.42
C TYR A 4 -9.25 -6.94 -9.93
N VAL A 5 -8.91 -7.93 -10.73
CA VAL A 5 -8.91 -7.86 -12.20
C VAL A 5 -10.33 -7.65 -12.72
N ALA A 6 -11.30 -8.40 -12.18
CA ALA A 6 -12.72 -8.24 -12.55
C ALA A 6 -13.23 -6.84 -12.22
N PHE A 7 -12.91 -6.30 -11.03
CA PHE A 7 -13.26 -4.93 -10.66
C PHE A 7 -12.68 -3.90 -11.64
N ASP A 8 -11.39 -3.97 -11.95
CA ASP A 8 -10.74 -3.03 -12.88
C ASP A 8 -11.39 -3.06 -14.26
N LYS A 9 -11.74 -4.25 -14.76
CA LYS A 9 -12.41 -4.42 -16.03
C LYS A 9 -13.77 -3.70 -16.05
N HIS A 10 -14.64 -3.98 -15.09
CA HIS A 10 -15.97 -3.36 -15.01
C HIS A 10 -15.89 -1.86 -14.76
N TYR A 11 -14.99 -1.40 -13.90
CA TYR A 11 -14.74 0.01 -13.67
C TYR A 11 -14.35 0.76 -14.94
N ARG A 12 -13.47 0.18 -15.77
CA ARG A 12 -13.11 0.76 -17.07
C ARG A 12 -14.29 0.79 -18.06
N GLU A 13 -15.18 -0.19 -18.00
CA GLU A 13 -16.42 -0.21 -18.81
C GLU A 13 -17.33 0.94 -18.40
N GLU A 14 -17.58 1.15 -17.10
CA GLU A 14 -18.36 2.28 -16.58
C GLU A 14 -17.77 3.65 -16.99
N ILE A 15 -16.44 3.82 -16.91
CA ILE A 15 -15.78 5.05 -17.35
C ILE A 15 -16.06 5.31 -18.84
N LYS A 16 -15.92 4.29 -19.70
CA LYS A 16 -16.18 4.43 -21.14
C LYS A 16 -17.64 4.83 -21.43
N GLU A 17 -18.59 4.26 -20.70
CA GLU A 17 -19.99 4.61 -20.83
C GLU A 17 -20.27 6.07 -20.44
N LEU A 18 -19.71 6.54 -19.32
CA LEU A 18 -19.84 7.93 -18.87
C LEU A 18 -19.20 8.92 -19.85
N VAL A 19 -18.02 8.60 -20.39
CA VAL A 19 -17.35 9.42 -21.40
C VAL A 19 -18.16 9.45 -22.70
N ALA A 20 -18.75 8.33 -23.14
CA ALA A 20 -19.63 8.27 -24.31
C ALA A 20 -20.89 9.12 -24.13
N GLN A 21 -21.33 9.36 -22.89
CA GLN A 21 -22.44 10.27 -22.55
C GLN A 21 -22.00 11.74 -22.44
N GLY A 22 -20.72 12.05 -22.73
CA GLY A 22 -20.18 13.42 -22.76
C GLY A 22 -19.52 13.88 -21.45
N MET A 23 -19.28 12.98 -20.52
CA MET A 23 -18.53 13.32 -19.30
C MET A 23 -17.03 13.41 -19.59
N ASP A 24 -16.34 14.35 -18.94
CA ASP A 24 -14.88 14.39 -18.94
C ASP A 24 -14.29 13.12 -18.30
N GLU A 25 -13.18 12.60 -18.86
CA GLU A 25 -12.61 11.32 -18.42
C GLU A 25 -12.17 11.31 -16.95
N GLU A 26 -11.54 12.41 -16.48
CA GLU A 26 -11.11 12.49 -15.07
C GLU A 26 -12.33 12.55 -14.14
N LYS A 27 -13.38 13.22 -14.55
CA LYS A 27 -14.65 13.22 -13.82
C LYS A 27 -15.32 11.85 -13.87
N ALA A 28 -15.32 11.17 -15.02
CA ALA A 28 -15.88 9.82 -15.16
C ALA A 28 -15.20 8.81 -14.24
N LYS A 29 -13.87 8.89 -14.05
CA LYS A 29 -13.12 8.09 -13.10
C LYS A 29 -13.59 8.26 -11.65
N GLN A 30 -14.04 9.45 -11.27
CA GLN A 30 -14.53 9.74 -9.93
C GLN A 30 -16.01 9.44 -9.75
N GLU A 31 -16.79 9.52 -10.83
CA GLU A 31 -18.25 9.39 -10.81
C GLU A 31 -18.75 7.99 -11.13
N ALA A 32 -17.89 7.09 -11.61
CA ALA A 32 -18.26 5.70 -11.89
C ALA A 32 -18.87 5.02 -10.67
N PRO A 33 -20.00 4.31 -10.80
CA PRO A 33 -20.69 3.68 -9.68
C PRO A 33 -19.80 2.78 -8.83
N LEU A 34 -19.04 1.88 -9.46
CA LEU A 34 -18.17 0.94 -8.74
C LEU A 34 -17.11 1.60 -7.86
N ILE A 35 -16.49 2.71 -8.31
CA ILE A 35 -15.48 3.38 -7.50
C ILE A 35 -16.12 4.10 -6.30
N LYS A 36 -17.32 4.62 -6.46
CA LYS A 36 -18.08 5.22 -5.36
C LYS A 36 -18.46 4.19 -4.31
N GLU A 37 -18.95 3.03 -4.74
CA GLU A 37 -19.26 1.91 -3.83
C GLU A 37 -18.01 1.43 -3.10
N ALA A 38 -16.86 1.36 -3.79
CA ALA A 38 -15.59 0.98 -3.17
C ALA A 38 -15.14 2.00 -2.10
N HIS A 39 -15.29 3.30 -2.36
CA HIS A 39 -15.01 4.35 -1.38
C HIS A 39 -15.97 4.28 -0.17
N GLU A 40 -17.25 4.05 -0.41
CA GLU A 40 -18.23 3.87 0.66
C GLU A 40 -17.91 2.65 1.51
N MET A 41 -17.52 1.53 0.90
CA MET A 41 -17.06 0.34 1.63
C MET A 41 -15.85 0.64 2.51
N LEU A 42 -14.87 1.45 2.05
CA LEU A 42 -13.72 1.84 2.86
C LEU A 42 -14.15 2.67 4.08
N VAL A 43 -15.05 3.63 3.90
CA VAL A 43 -15.60 4.43 5.00
C VAL A 43 -16.32 3.54 6.02
N ARG A 44 -17.17 2.63 5.56
CA ARG A 44 -17.86 1.65 6.40
C ARG A 44 -16.87 0.76 7.16
N TRP A 45 -15.79 0.33 6.47
CA TRP A 45 -14.73 -0.46 7.09
C TRP A 45 -14.04 0.30 8.25
N GLU A 46 -13.69 1.58 8.06
CA GLU A 46 -13.11 2.42 9.11
C GLU A 46 -14.11 2.69 10.26
N GLN A 47 -15.40 2.70 9.97
CA GLN A 47 -16.47 2.81 10.98
C GLN A 47 -16.78 1.49 11.71
N ASN A 48 -16.01 0.43 11.45
CA ASN A 48 -16.21 -0.90 12.03
C ASN A 48 -17.55 -1.56 11.67
N ASP A 49 -18.07 -1.32 10.46
CA ASP A 49 -19.23 -2.01 9.95
C ASP A 49 -19.01 -3.54 9.98
N PRO A 50 -19.85 -4.31 10.68
CA PRO A 50 -19.57 -5.72 10.93
C PRO A 50 -19.63 -6.59 9.67
N GLU A 51 -20.47 -6.26 8.70
CA GLU A 51 -20.60 -7.00 7.45
C GLU A 51 -19.37 -6.79 6.57
N VAL A 52 -18.95 -5.53 6.37
CA VAL A 52 -17.76 -5.17 5.58
C VAL A 52 -16.51 -5.74 6.22
N ARG A 53 -16.38 -5.63 7.56
CA ARG A 53 -15.24 -6.21 8.30
C ARG A 53 -15.20 -7.73 8.21
N ALA A 54 -16.34 -8.42 8.26
CA ALA A 54 -16.37 -9.87 8.13
C ALA A 54 -15.94 -10.33 6.73
N LEU A 55 -16.42 -9.67 5.68
CA LEU A 55 -16.00 -9.96 4.31
C LEU A 55 -14.49 -9.71 4.12
N TRP A 56 -14.02 -8.53 4.54
CA TRP A 56 -12.61 -8.16 4.49
C TRP A 56 -11.73 -9.18 5.24
N LYS A 57 -12.10 -9.53 6.47
CA LYS A 57 -11.37 -10.52 7.26
C LYS A 57 -11.30 -11.87 6.55
N LYS A 58 -12.41 -12.37 6.03
CA LYS A 58 -12.46 -13.65 5.31
C LYS A 58 -11.51 -13.66 4.12
N MET A 59 -11.47 -12.58 3.34
CA MET A 59 -10.57 -12.47 2.19
C MET A 59 -9.10 -12.41 2.62
N ASN A 60 -8.79 -11.65 3.67
CA ASN A 60 -7.42 -11.57 4.20
C ASN A 60 -6.96 -12.89 4.81
N ASP A 61 -7.81 -13.61 5.53
CA ASP A 61 -7.48 -14.93 6.10
C ASP A 61 -7.00 -15.90 5.00
N TRP A 62 -7.61 -15.88 3.82
CA TRP A 62 -7.16 -16.69 2.67
C TRP A 62 -5.78 -16.24 2.17
N VAL A 63 -5.55 -14.94 2.07
CA VAL A 63 -4.26 -14.40 1.61
C VAL A 63 -3.15 -14.71 2.61
N TYR A 64 -3.41 -14.53 3.91
CA TYR A 64 -2.43 -14.82 4.95
C TYR A 64 -2.07 -16.30 5.01
N ALA A 65 -3.05 -17.19 4.86
CA ALA A 65 -2.77 -18.62 4.76
C ALA A 65 -1.86 -18.95 3.56
N GLY A 66 -2.08 -18.30 2.42
CA GLY A 66 -1.21 -18.44 1.25
C GLY A 66 0.20 -17.89 1.52
N PHE A 67 0.33 -16.72 2.15
CA PHE A 67 1.64 -16.17 2.54
C PHE A 67 2.41 -17.08 3.48
N ASP A 68 1.74 -17.70 4.45
CA ASP A 68 2.37 -18.62 5.40
C ASP A 68 2.97 -19.84 4.67
N GLU A 69 2.27 -20.40 3.67
CA GLU A 69 2.80 -21.48 2.84
C GLU A 69 4.00 -21.03 2.01
N THR A 70 3.93 -19.87 1.35
CA THR A 70 5.03 -19.30 0.57
C THR A 70 6.27 -19.05 1.44
N TYR A 71 6.12 -18.40 2.60
CA TYR A 71 7.23 -18.16 3.51
C TYR A 71 7.86 -19.44 4.04
N LYS A 72 7.03 -20.46 4.31
CA LYS A 72 7.52 -21.78 4.71
C LYS A 72 8.34 -22.44 3.61
N MET A 73 7.89 -22.39 2.35
CA MET A 73 8.67 -22.88 1.19
C MET A 73 9.99 -22.16 1.06
N MET A 74 10.03 -20.85 1.27
CA MET A 74 11.24 -20.03 1.24
C MET A 74 12.16 -20.21 2.45
N GLY A 75 11.71 -20.88 3.51
CA GLY A 75 12.45 -21.01 4.77
C GLY A 75 12.60 -19.69 5.53
N VAL A 76 11.64 -18.77 5.37
CA VAL A 76 11.65 -17.43 5.97
C VAL A 76 10.70 -17.37 7.17
N SER A 77 11.12 -16.69 8.24
CA SER A 77 10.30 -16.40 9.41
C SER A 77 10.50 -14.93 9.84
N PHE A 78 9.56 -14.43 10.65
CA PHE A 78 9.55 -13.05 11.12
C PHE A 78 9.40 -12.99 12.65
N ASP A 79 10.10 -12.06 13.28
CA ASP A 79 9.98 -11.82 14.73
C ASP A 79 8.64 -11.16 15.05
N LYS A 80 8.14 -10.28 14.17
CA LYS A 80 6.84 -9.61 14.33
C LYS A 80 6.24 -9.23 12.99
N ILE A 81 4.93 -9.37 12.89
CA ILE A 81 4.13 -8.94 11.74
C ILE A 81 3.30 -7.72 12.16
N TYR A 82 3.30 -6.68 11.34
CA TYR A 82 2.48 -5.48 11.50
C TYR A 82 1.41 -5.47 10.41
N TYR A 83 0.16 -5.33 10.81
CA TYR A 83 -0.96 -5.22 9.89
C TYR A 83 -1.39 -3.76 9.76
N GLU A 84 -1.52 -3.28 8.54
CA GLU A 84 -1.95 -1.90 8.28
C GLU A 84 -3.32 -1.59 8.88
N SER A 85 -4.19 -2.60 8.98
CA SER A 85 -5.48 -2.50 9.68
C SER A 85 -5.39 -2.12 11.16
N ASP A 86 -4.24 -2.32 11.77
CA ASP A 86 -3.99 -1.99 13.18
C ASP A 86 -3.15 -0.71 13.29
N THR A 87 -2.20 -0.52 12.35
CA THR A 87 -1.23 0.59 12.42
C THR A 87 -1.77 1.91 11.88
N TYR A 88 -2.81 1.90 11.03
CA TYR A 88 -3.31 3.12 10.39
C TYR A 88 -3.86 4.15 11.38
N LEU A 89 -4.44 3.71 12.50
CA LEU A 89 -4.98 4.58 13.55
C LEU A 89 -3.86 5.42 14.18
N GLU A 90 -2.72 4.80 14.47
CA GLU A 90 -1.53 5.48 14.98
C GLU A 90 -1.00 6.54 13.99
N GLY A 91 -1.07 6.23 12.70
CA GLY A 91 -0.73 7.16 11.64
C GLY A 91 -1.70 8.34 11.55
N LYS A 92 -3.01 8.09 11.63
CA LYS A 92 -4.04 9.15 11.65
C LYS A 92 -3.85 10.08 12.85
N GLU A 93 -3.60 9.52 14.05
CA GLU A 93 -3.31 10.31 15.26
C GLU A 93 -2.12 11.24 15.03
N LYS A 94 -1.00 10.73 14.47
CA LYS A 94 0.18 11.53 14.19
C LYS A 94 -0.04 12.60 13.11
N VAL A 95 -0.83 12.31 12.09
CA VAL A 95 -1.20 13.31 11.08
C VAL A 95 -2.04 14.42 11.70
N MET A 96 -2.98 14.09 12.58
CA MET A 96 -3.79 15.10 13.27
C MET A 96 -2.95 15.94 14.25
N GLU A 97 -2.03 15.32 14.98
CA GLU A 97 -1.05 16.04 15.81
C GLU A 97 -0.19 17.01 14.97
N GLY A 98 0.27 16.57 13.79
CA GLY A 98 1.02 17.41 12.86
C GLY A 98 0.19 18.57 12.30
N LEU A 99 -1.10 18.38 12.08
CA LEU A 99 -2.04 19.41 11.67
C LEU A 99 -2.21 20.47 12.79
N GLU A 100 -2.42 20.03 14.03
CA GLU A 100 -2.55 20.93 15.19
C GLU A 100 -1.28 21.76 15.44
N LYS A 101 -0.10 21.18 15.21
CA LYS A 101 1.19 21.85 15.33
C LYS A 101 1.54 22.74 14.12
N GLY A 102 0.71 22.75 13.07
CA GLY A 102 0.92 23.55 11.87
C GLY A 102 2.00 22.99 10.92
N PHE A 103 2.41 21.74 11.08
CA PHE A 103 3.31 21.07 10.13
C PHE A 103 2.58 20.64 8.86
N PHE A 104 1.27 20.36 8.98
CA PHE A 104 0.37 20.00 7.92
C PHE A 104 -0.77 21.00 7.84
N TYR A 105 -1.52 20.97 6.74
CA TYR A 105 -2.64 21.89 6.54
C TYR A 105 -3.85 21.16 5.96
N ARG A 106 -5.03 21.74 6.16
CA ARG A 106 -6.29 21.24 5.64
C ARG A 106 -6.71 22.07 4.44
N ARG A 107 -7.10 21.38 3.36
CA ARG A 107 -7.72 22.02 2.20
C ARG A 107 -9.21 22.27 2.42
N GLU A 108 -9.82 23.06 1.55
CA GLU A 108 -11.26 23.41 1.61
C GLU A 108 -12.17 22.18 1.52
N ASP A 109 -11.75 21.13 0.81
CA ASP A 109 -12.46 19.85 0.70
C ASP A 109 -12.34 18.97 1.96
N GLY A 110 -11.62 19.42 2.98
CA GLY A 110 -11.40 18.70 4.23
C GLY A 110 -10.18 17.77 4.25
N SER A 111 -9.55 17.51 3.11
CA SER A 111 -8.34 16.69 3.03
C SER A 111 -7.14 17.33 3.75
N VAL A 112 -6.24 16.49 4.28
CA VAL A 112 -5.03 16.93 4.99
C VAL A 112 -3.79 16.64 4.15
N TRP A 113 -2.94 17.66 4.03
CA TRP A 113 -1.77 17.67 3.17
C TRP A 113 -0.52 18.15 3.89
N ALA A 114 0.62 17.63 3.46
CA ALA A 114 1.95 18.16 3.80
C ALA A 114 2.49 18.98 2.63
N ASN A 115 2.94 20.20 2.92
CA ASN A 115 3.70 20.99 1.94
C ASN A 115 5.18 20.64 2.06
N LEU A 116 5.76 20.13 0.99
CA LEU A 116 7.15 19.69 0.90
C LEU A 116 7.95 20.51 -0.15
N ASN A 117 7.42 21.65 -0.58
CA ASN A 117 8.05 22.49 -1.60
C ASN A 117 9.43 23.02 -1.14
N ALA A 118 9.63 23.26 0.16
CA ALA A 118 10.91 23.65 0.72
C ALA A 118 11.99 22.56 0.56
N GLU A 119 11.58 21.30 0.50
CA GLU A 119 12.42 20.13 0.28
C GLU A 119 12.58 19.80 -1.22
N GLY A 120 11.98 20.60 -2.11
CA GLY A 120 12.00 20.38 -3.55
C GLY A 120 11.08 19.22 -4.01
N LEU A 121 10.07 18.89 -3.21
CA LEU A 121 9.12 17.82 -3.49
C LEU A 121 7.70 18.37 -3.64
N ASP A 122 6.83 17.58 -4.24
CA ASP A 122 5.40 17.91 -4.36
C ASP A 122 4.69 17.84 -3.01
N GLU A 123 3.55 18.52 -2.92
CA GLU A 123 2.64 18.37 -1.78
C GLU A 123 2.13 16.93 -1.67
N LYS A 124 2.02 16.43 -0.45
CA LYS A 124 1.63 15.05 -0.19
C LYS A 124 0.30 14.96 0.57
N LEU A 125 -0.67 14.25 -0.01
CA LEU A 125 -1.91 13.89 0.67
C LEU A 125 -1.61 12.94 1.83
N LEU A 126 -2.20 13.23 3.00
CA LEU A 126 -2.08 12.42 4.21
C LEU A 126 -3.43 11.84 4.66
N LEU A 127 -4.51 12.62 4.54
CA LEU A 127 -5.87 12.11 4.76
C LEU A 127 -6.78 12.61 3.64
N ARG A 128 -7.67 11.75 3.15
CA ARG A 128 -8.68 12.11 2.14
C ARG A 128 -9.73 13.06 2.74
N SER A 129 -10.54 13.65 1.89
CA SER A 129 -11.65 14.55 2.28
C SER A 129 -12.69 13.87 3.18
N ASP A 130 -12.88 12.57 3.03
CA ASP A 130 -13.74 11.74 3.89
C ASP A 130 -13.07 11.30 5.20
N GLY A 131 -11.83 11.72 5.44
CA GLY A 131 -11.03 11.41 6.63
C GLY A 131 -10.36 10.04 6.59
N THR A 132 -10.47 9.29 5.50
CA THR A 132 -9.77 8.00 5.39
C THR A 132 -8.28 8.16 5.16
N SER A 133 -7.50 7.17 5.64
CA SER A 133 -6.05 7.14 5.51
C SER A 133 -5.59 6.78 4.10
N VAL A 134 -4.36 7.14 3.79
CA VAL A 134 -3.60 6.70 2.61
C VAL A 134 -2.38 5.90 3.04
N TYR A 135 -1.68 5.25 2.12
CA TYR A 135 -0.48 4.46 2.43
C TYR A 135 0.55 5.21 3.26
N MET A 136 0.79 6.49 2.96
CA MET A 136 1.73 7.31 3.73
C MET A 136 1.34 7.44 5.21
N THR A 137 0.05 7.57 5.50
CA THR A 137 -0.48 7.61 6.88
C THR A 137 -0.22 6.29 7.60
N GLN A 138 -0.46 5.18 6.94
CA GLN A 138 -0.24 3.84 7.48
C GLN A 138 1.25 3.60 7.78
N ASP A 139 2.14 4.02 6.89
CA ASP A 139 3.59 3.88 7.07
C ASP A 139 4.12 4.73 8.22
N ILE A 140 3.58 5.94 8.44
CA ILE A 140 3.90 6.76 9.62
C ILE A 140 3.54 6.01 10.91
N GLY A 141 2.35 5.43 10.97
CA GLY A 141 1.90 4.65 12.13
C GLY A 141 2.74 3.41 12.37
N THR A 142 3.04 2.67 11.33
CA THR A 142 3.88 1.46 11.41
C THR A 142 5.30 1.79 11.86
N ALA A 143 5.90 2.85 11.34
CA ALA A 143 7.23 3.30 11.74
C ALA A 143 7.27 3.66 13.24
N LYS A 144 6.28 4.44 13.71
CA LYS A 144 6.13 4.78 15.13
C LYS A 144 6.10 3.52 16.00
N LEU A 145 5.25 2.56 15.68
CA LEU A 145 5.07 1.34 16.46
C LEU A 145 6.35 0.48 16.51
N ARG A 146 7.07 0.36 15.39
CA ARG A 146 8.32 -0.42 15.34
C ARG A 146 9.36 0.11 16.31
N PHE A 147 9.53 1.43 16.39
CA PHE A 147 10.46 2.06 17.34
C PHE A 147 9.96 2.02 18.80
N GLN A 148 8.67 1.88 19.02
CA GLN A 148 8.10 1.66 20.35
C GLN A 148 8.27 0.21 20.83
N ASP A 149 8.11 -0.76 19.93
CA ASP A 149 8.15 -2.18 20.25
C ASP A 149 9.57 -2.70 20.46
N TYR A 150 10.56 -2.10 19.79
CA TYR A 150 11.94 -2.55 19.81
C TYR A 150 12.91 -1.39 20.01
N PRO A 151 13.97 -1.57 20.80
CA PRO A 151 15.07 -0.59 20.94
C PRO A 151 15.98 -0.66 19.70
N ILE A 152 15.45 -0.29 18.53
CA ILE A 152 16.18 -0.32 17.26
C ILE A 152 16.91 0.99 17.03
N ASP A 153 18.12 0.91 16.50
CA ASP A 153 18.94 2.08 16.13
C ASP A 153 18.66 2.55 14.70
N LYS A 154 18.26 1.62 13.83
CA LYS A 154 18.04 1.90 12.41
C LYS A 154 16.91 1.07 11.84
N MET A 155 16.08 1.70 11.01
CA MET A 155 15.02 1.04 10.26
C MET A 155 15.42 0.93 8.79
N ILE A 156 15.43 -0.31 8.28
CA ILE A 156 15.76 -0.60 6.88
C ILE A 156 14.51 -1.17 6.20
N TYR A 157 14.05 -0.48 5.15
CA TYR A 157 12.98 -0.94 4.28
C TYR A 157 13.58 -1.61 3.05
N VAL A 158 13.28 -2.88 2.84
CA VAL A 158 13.70 -3.65 1.66
C VAL A 158 12.53 -3.66 0.68
N VAL A 159 12.54 -2.73 -0.27
CA VAL A 159 11.42 -2.49 -1.19
C VAL A 159 11.95 -2.10 -2.58
N GLY A 160 11.19 -2.40 -3.63
CA GLY A 160 11.56 -2.07 -5.00
C GLY A 160 11.78 -0.56 -5.24
N ASN A 161 12.62 -0.24 -6.21
CA ASN A 161 13.05 1.12 -6.52
C ASN A 161 11.92 2.06 -7.00
N GLU A 162 10.78 1.54 -7.39
CA GLU A 162 9.59 2.34 -7.71
C GLU A 162 9.08 3.13 -6.49
N GLN A 163 9.47 2.73 -5.26
CA GLN A 163 9.09 3.38 -4.02
C GLN A 163 10.15 4.38 -3.49
N ASN A 164 11.21 4.68 -4.26
CA ASN A 164 12.25 5.63 -3.82
C ASN A 164 11.66 6.96 -3.35
N TYR A 165 10.77 7.55 -4.15
CA TYR A 165 10.11 8.80 -3.81
C TYR A 165 9.26 8.69 -2.55
N HIS A 166 8.53 7.59 -2.39
CA HIS A 166 7.68 7.34 -1.21
C HIS A 166 8.50 7.33 0.09
N PHE A 167 9.63 6.61 0.13
CA PHE A 167 10.46 6.53 1.32
C PHE A 167 11.24 7.83 1.60
N GLN A 168 11.60 8.59 0.57
CA GLN A 168 12.14 9.93 0.74
C GLN A 168 11.12 10.83 1.44
N VAL A 169 9.87 10.85 0.99
CA VAL A 169 8.78 11.61 1.60
C VAL A 169 8.52 11.13 3.03
N LEU A 170 8.45 9.82 3.26
CA LEU A 170 8.22 9.25 4.59
C LEU A 170 9.29 9.71 5.60
N SER A 171 10.56 9.66 5.23
CA SER A 171 11.66 10.12 6.08
C SER A 171 11.51 11.60 6.48
N ILE A 172 11.16 12.47 5.53
CA ILE A 172 10.94 13.89 5.78
C ILE A 172 9.73 14.13 6.70
N LEU A 173 8.63 13.40 6.49
CA LEU A 173 7.43 13.53 7.31
C LEU A 173 7.68 13.07 8.76
N LEU A 174 8.40 11.99 8.95
CA LEU A 174 8.78 11.51 10.27
C LEU A 174 9.67 12.52 11.02
N ASP A 175 10.63 13.14 10.34
CA ASP A 175 11.45 14.21 10.90
C ASP A 175 10.60 15.43 11.28
N LYS A 176 9.71 15.89 10.38
CA LYS A 176 8.78 17.02 10.65
C LYS A 176 7.85 16.73 11.84
N LEU A 177 7.45 15.47 12.04
CA LEU A 177 6.65 15.06 13.18
C LEU A 177 7.45 14.96 14.49
N GLY A 178 8.76 15.20 14.43
CA GLY A 178 9.64 15.28 15.60
C GLY A 178 10.23 13.95 16.02
N PHE A 179 10.17 12.92 15.17
CA PHE A 179 10.87 11.67 15.42
C PHE A 179 12.37 11.85 15.14
N SER A 180 13.21 11.75 16.18
CA SER A 180 14.66 11.94 16.08
C SER A 180 15.35 10.99 15.11
N TRP A 181 14.75 9.83 14.88
CA TRP A 181 15.19 8.79 13.98
C TRP A 181 14.58 8.91 12.56
N GLY A 182 13.74 9.89 12.29
CA GLY A 182 13.05 10.01 11.01
C GLY A 182 14.00 10.10 9.81
N LYS A 183 15.14 10.80 9.95
CA LYS A 183 16.17 10.92 8.91
C LYS A 183 17.07 9.69 8.76
N ASP A 184 17.07 8.79 9.72
CA ASP A 184 17.92 7.59 9.73
C ASP A 184 17.25 6.37 9.08
N LEU A 185 16.06 6.57 8.50
CA LEU A 185 15.36 5.59 7.69
C LEU A 185 16.19 5.26 6.45
N VAL A 186 16.41 3.98 6.22
CA VAL A 186 17.14 3.49 5.05
C VAL A 186 16.19 2.74 4.13
N HIS A 187 16.09 3.18 2.88
CA HIS A 187 15.45 2.40 1.83
C HIS A 187 16.52 1.57 1.11
N PHE A 188 16.58 0.27 1.42
CA PHE A 188 17.40 -0.68 0.67
C PHE A 188 16.65 -1.06 -0.61
N SER A 189 16.87 -0.25 -1.64
CA SER A 189 16.16 -0.31 -2.90
C SER A 189 16.74 -1.39 -3.81
N TYR A 190 15.90 -2.21 -4.44
CA TYR A 190 16.30 -3.18 -5.44
C TYR A 190 15.58 -2.93 -6.78
N GLY A 191 16.18 -3.40 -7.88
CA GLY A 191 15.59 -3.30 -9.21
C GLY A 191 14.35 -4.18 -9.36
N MET A 192 13.40 -3.74 -10.18
CA MET A 192 12.19 -4.50 -10.45
C MET A 192 12.50 -5.76 -11.26
N VAL A 193 11.80 -6.85 -10.92
CA VAL A 193 11.80 -8.07 -11.73
C VAL A 193 10.79 -7.88 -12.86
N GLU A 194 11.24 -8.07 -14.08
CA GLU A 194 10.41 -7.89 -15.28
C GLU A 194 10.28 -9.20 -16.05
N LEU A 195 9.15 -9.38 -16.69
CA LEU A 195 8.95 -10.47 -17.66
C LEU A 195 9.62 -10.10 -19.01
N PRO A 196 9.92 -11.07 -19.87
CA PRO A 196 10.50 -10.78 -21.21
C PRO A 196 9.67 -9.81 -22.05
N ASN A 197 8.36 -9.72 -21.78
CA ASN A 197 7.41 -8.84 -22.46
C ASN A 197 7.09 -7.55 -21.66
N GLY A 198 7.81 -7.27 -20.59
CA GLY A 198 7.69 -6.04 -19.80
C GLY A 198 7.33 -6.26 -18.33
N LYS A 199 6.89 -5.19 -17.68
CA LYS A 199 6.58 -5.18 -16.25
C LYS A 199 5.38 -6.05 -15.90
N MET A 200 5.45 -6.72 -14.75
CA MET A 200 4.29 -7.39 -14.16
C MET A 200 3.24 -6.36 -13.74
N LYS A 201 1.98 -6.63 -14.07
CA LYS A 201 0.86 -5.74 -13.74
C LYS A 201 -0.28 -6.53 -13.12
N SER A 202 -0.45 -6.42 -11.82
CA SER A 202 -1.48 -7.14 -11.06
C SER A 202 -2.90 -6.88 -11.57
N ARG A 203 -3.21 -5.63 -11.98
CA ARG A 203 -4.52 -5.24 -12.51
C ARG A 203 -4.85 -5.87 -13.86
N GLU A 204 -3.83 -6.21 -14.63
CA GLU A 204 -3.96 -6.85 -15.95
C GLU A 204 -3.82 -8.37 -15.88
N GLY A 205 -3.58 -8.92 -14.67
CA GLY A 205 -3.38 -10.36 -14.48
C GLY A 205 -2.07 -10.90 -15.08
N THR A 206 -1.11 -10.03 -15.42
CA THR A 206 0.19 -10.40 -15.99
C THR A 206 1.23 -10.50 -14.88
N VAL A 207 1.05 -11.46 -13.97
CA VAL A 207 1.99 -11.74 -12.88
C VAL A 207 2.43 -13.20 -12.93
N VAL A 208 3.61 -13.47 -12.39
CA VAL A 208 4.08 -14.83 -12.09
C VAL A 208 4.10 -14.97 -10.58
N ASP A 209 3.38 -15.92 -10.06
CA ASP A 209 3.34 -16.17 -8.63
C ASP A 209 4.68 -16.79 -8.16
N ALA A 210 5.09 -16.45 -6.94
CA ALA A 210 6.34 -16.93 -6.36
C ALA A 210 6.34 -18.46 -6.21
N ASP A 211 5.20 -19.04 -5.87
CA ASP A 211 5.02 -20.48 -5.70
C ASP A 211 5.22 -21.21 -7.03
N ASP A 212 4.60 -20.74 -8.12
CA ASP A 212 4.76 -21.30 -9.46
C ASP A 212 6.24 -21.23 -9.93
N LEU A 213 6.92 -20.13 -9.63
CA LEU A 213 8.33 -19.97 -9.97
C LEU A 213 9.21 -20.97 -9.19
N MET A 214 8.96 -21.13 -7.89
CA MET A 214 9.68 -22.09 -7.06
C MET A 214 9.45 -23.53 -7.54
N ASP A 215 8.21 -23.88 -7.84
CA ASP A 215 7.86 -25.23 -8.36
C ASP A 215 8.54 -25.50 -9.70
N ALA A 216 8.56 -24.53 -10.61
CA ALA A 216 9.27 -24.68 -11.89
C ALA A 216 10.78 -24.88 -11.68
N MET A 217 11.40 -24.09 -10.80
CA MET A 217 12.84 -24.25 -10.49
C MET A 217 13.16 -25.59 -9.84
N ILE A 218 12.30 -26.08 -8.95
CA ILE A 218 12.43 -27.42 -8.33
C ILE A 218 12.33 -28.50 -9.40
N ALA A 219 11.35 -28.41 -10.31
CA ALA A 219 11.18 -29.36 -11.38
C ALA A 219 12.39 -29.41 -12.32
N ASP A 220 12.91 -28.25 -12.73
CA ASP A 220 14.09 -28.15 -13.58
C ASP A 220 15.34 -28.74 -12.90
N ALA A 221 15.54 -28.45 -11.62
CA ALA A 221 16.65 -28.99 -10.84
C ALA A 221 16.55 -30.52 -10.70
N TYR A 222 15.35 -31.04 -10.51
CA TYR A 222 15.09 -32.49 -10.44
C TYR A 222 15.39 -33.19 -11.77
N GLU A 223 14.92 -32.64 -12.89
CA GLU A 223 15.24 -33.18 -14.22
C GLU A 223 16.73 -33.18 -14.52
N ALA A 224 17.41 -32.04 -14.25
CA ALA A 224 18.86 -31.94 -14.42
C ALA A 224 19.66 -32.94 -13.54
N SER A 225 19.10 -33.33 -12.40
CA SER A 225 19.73 -34.32 -11.51
C SER A 225 19.61 -35.80 -12.02
N LYS A 226 18.59 -36.10 -12.86
CA LYS A 226 18.40 -37.41 -13.42
C LYS A 226 19.46 -37.81 -14.48
N GLU A 227 20.11 -36.80 -15.07
CA GLU A 227 21.13 -37.01 -16.09
C GLU A 227 22.52 -37.30 -15.51
N ARG A 228 22.66 -37.31 -14.19
CA ARG A 228 23.89 -37.63 -13.45
C ARG A 228 23.81 -38.97 -12.74
#